data_0656217406bd045db925625255176934
#
_entry.id   0656217406bd045db925625255176934
#
_cell.length_a   1.000
_cell.length_b   1.000
_cell.length_c   1.000
_cell.angle_alpha   90.00
_cell.angle_beta   90.00
_cell.angle_gamma   90.00
#
_symmetry.space_group_name_H-M   'P 1'
#
loop_
_entity.id
_entity.type
_entity.pdbx_description
1 polymer ?
#
loop_
_entity_poly.entity_id
_entity_poly.type
_entity_poly.pdbx_seq_one_letter_code
_entity_poly.pdbx_strand_id
1 'polypeptide(L)'
;MSRISFREDGEEHNFWQNYIDLMSGFLIVFIITSLVAYGSYKVYVDLYHNKGITENNINDIVVNAELYKKIREFQEAQKSINRKYFKYNEKYQRFECTVNVTFAPESPIIPPSSYSQLIEAGKEVEDIIEKFKESANVSFKVVIEGRAARSHDNPHPNNAQKAYAASLSYNRARNLHLFWKSRGLLRNIESENGEVFISGSGFEGKGRYTGYGPNGE
;
A
#
# COMPACT_ATOMS: atom_id res chain seq x y z
N MET A 1 -34.72 -37.76 89.84
CA MET A 1 -33.99 -38.31 88.75
C MET A 1 -34.19 -37.38 87.55
N SER A 2 -33.19 -36.53 87.30
CA SER A 2 -33.23 -35.55 86.24
C SER A 2 -32.49 -36.19 85.03
N ARG A 3 -33.19 -36.28 83.88
CA ARG A 3 -32.57 -36.74 82.60
C ARG A 3 -31.94 -35.51 81.93
N ILE A 4 -30.62 -35.51 81.85
CA ILE A 4 -29.87 -34.59 81.01
C ILE A 4 -29.99 -35.11 79.55
N SER A 5 -30.66 -34.36 78.70
CA SER A 5 -30.71 -34.60 77.24
C SER A 5 -29.49 -33.89 76.61
N PHE A 6 -28.55 -34.64 76.13
CA PHE A 6 -27.48 -34.16 75.22
C PHE A 6 -28.08 -33.77 73.88
N ARG A 7 -27.98 -32.51 73.56
CA ARG A 7 -28.31 -31.96 72.23
C ARG A 7 -27.00 -31.63 71.56
N GLU A 8 -26.38 -32.62 70.99
CA GLU A 8 -25.23 -32.48 70.11
C GLU A 8 -25.53 -33.21 68.81
N ASP A 9 -25.85 -32.48 67.73
CA ASP A 9 -25.74 -33.03 66.35
C ASP A 9 -26.11 -32.00 65.28
N GLY A 10 -26.41 -30.75 65.64
CA GLY A 10 -26.88 -29.75 64.66
C GLY A 10 -25.82 -28.88 63.99
N GLU A 11 -24.67 -28.63 64.66
CA GLU A 11 -23.69 -27.67 64.20
C GLU A 11 -22.60 -28.29 63.28
N GLU A 12 -22.18 -29.53 63.53
CA GLU A 12 -21.18 -30.16 62.68
C GLU A 12 -21.71 -30.48 61.27
N HIS A 13 -22.98 -30.78 61.12
CA HIS A 13 -23.58 -31.09 59.81
C HIS A 13 -23.65 -29.85 58.90
N ASN A 14 -23.89 -28.66 59.46
CA ASN A 14 -23.92 -27.41 58.71
C ASN A 14 -22.52 -26.96 58.29
N PHE A 15 -21.49 -27.24 59.08
CA PHE A 15 -20.11 -26.86 58.75
C PHE A 15 -19.59 -27.62 57.50
N TRP A 16 -19.79 -28.93 57.46
CA TRP A 16 -19.39 -29.77 56.36
C TRP A 16 -20.18 -29.47 55.07
N GLN A 17 -21.45 -29.13 55.19
CA GLN A 17 -22.27 -28.77 54.06
C GLN A 17 -21.83 -27.41 53.45
N ASN A 18 -21.56 -26.41 54.28
CA ASN A 18 -21.01 -25.13 53.83
C ASN A 18 -19.61 -25.27 53.25
N TYR A 19 -18.78 -26.16 53.80
CA TYR A 19 -17.46 -26.45 53.28
C TYR A 19 -17.50 -27.11 51.90
N ILE A 20 -18.41 -28.08 51.70
CA ILE A 20 -18.61 -28.75 50.39
C ILE A 20 -19.12 -27.75 49.37
N ASP A 21 -20.06 -26.87 49.71
CA ASP A 21 -20.56 -25.84 48.81
C ASP A 21 -19.49 -24.85 48.42
N LEU A 22 -18.67 -24.42 49.37
CA LEU A 22 -17.55 -23.54 49.07
C LEU A 22 -16.50 -24.20 48.17
N MET A 23 -16.15 -25.47 48.48
CA MET A 23 -15.19 -26.25 47.69
C MET A 23 -15.72 -26.56 46.29
N SER A 24 -17.02 -26.88 46.17
CA SER A 24 -17.65 -27.10 44.86
C SER A 24 -17.68 -25.81 44.01
N GLY A 25 -17.94 -24.66 44.66
CA GLY A 25 -17.86 -23.38 44.00
C GLY A 25 -16.45 -23.06 43.45
N PHE A 26 -15.42 -23.30 44.28
CA PHE A 26 -14.02 -23.16 43.81
C PHE A 26 -13.65 -24.10 42.68
N LEU A 27 -14.14 -25.37 42.78
CA LEU A 27 -13.90 -26.37 41.71
C LEU A 27 -14.51 -25.91 40.38
N ILE A 28 -15.77 -25.41 40.41
CA ILE A 28 -16.43 -24.91 39.19
C ILE A 28 -15.69 -23.72 38.62
N VAL A 29 -15.27 -22.74 39.42
CA VAL A 29 -14.48 -21.61 38.96
C VAL A 29 -13.16 -22.06 38.38
N PHE A 30 -12.48 -23.04 39.00
CA PHE A 30 -11.24 -23.60 38.49
C PHE A 30 -11.43 -24.32 37.15
N ILE A 31 -12.50 -25.09 37.01
CA ILE A 31 -12.81 -25.75 35.70
C ILE A 31 -13.08 -24.72 34.62
N ILE A 32 -13.89 -23.67 34.91
CA ILE A 32 -14.19 -22.62 33.92
C ILE A 32 -12.92 -21.88 33.51
N THR A 33 -12.09 -21.46 34.47
CA THR A 33 -10.84 -20.76 34.18
C THR A 33 -9.85 -21.65 33.40
N SER A 34 -9.78 -22.94 33.72
CA SER A 34 -8.94 -23.89 32.97
C SER A 34 -9.43 -24.09 31.55
N LEU A 35 -10.75 -24.16 31.32
CA LEU A 35 -11.32 -24.29 29.97
C LEU A 35 -11.08 -23.02 29.15
N VAL A 36 -11.22 -21.85 29.74
CA VAL A 36 -10.93 -20.56 29.09
C VAL A 36 -9.44 -20.48 28.73
N ALA A 37 -8.55 -20.83 29.67
CA ALA A 37 -7.12 -20.85 29.45
C ALA A 37 -6.72 -21.84 28.34
N TYR A 38 -7.30 -23.04 28.35
CA TYR A 38 -7.06 -24.05 27.32
C TYR A 38 -7.59 -23.62 25.95
N GLY A 39 -8.79 -23.02 25.91
CA GLY A 39 -9.38 -22.47 24.68
C GLY A 39 -8.52 -21.36 24.10
N SER A 40 -8.06 -20.44 24.91
CA SER A 40 -7.15 -19.35 24.51
C SER A 40 -5.80 -19.90 24.01
N TYR A 41 -5.25 -20.90 24.70
CA TYR A 41 -4.02 -21.56 24.30
C TYR A 41 -4.19 -22.29 22.95
N LYS A 42 -5.30 -22.99 22.74
CA LYS A 42 -5.58 -23.68 21.48
C LYS A 42 -5.72 -22.70 20.32
N VAL A 43 -6.46 -21.60 20.50
CA VAL A 43 -6.58 -20.54 19.50
C VAL A 43 -5.21 -19.94 19.18
N TYR A 44 -4.38 -19.71 20.20
CA TYR A 44 -3.03 -19.20 20.02
C TYR A 44 -2.17 -20.20 19.21
N VAL A 45 -2.18 -21.49 19.57
CA VAL A 45 -1.46 -22.55 18.86
C VAL A 45 -1.97 -22.70 17.43
N ASP A 46 -3.29 -22.70 17.20
CA ASP A 46 -3.89 -22.80 15.87
C ASP A 46 -3.54 -21.59 15.00
N LEU A 47 -3.48 -20.39 15.57
CA LEU A 47 -3.00 -19.18 14.88
C LEU A 47 -1.52 -19.27 14.51
N TYR A 48 -0.69 -19.89 15.36
CA TYR A 48 0.72 -20.10 15.07
C TYR A 48 0.93 -21.23 14.06
N HIS A 49 0.21 -22.36 14.18
CA HIS A 49 0.33 -23.47 13.26
C HIS A 49 -0.33 -23.22 11.89
N ASN A 50 -1.50 -22.58 11.84
CA ASN A 50 -2.16 -22.26 10.57
C ASN A 50 -1.52 -21.10 9.83
N LYS A 51 -0.74 -20.25 10.51
CA LYS A 51 0.14 -19.28 9.82
C LYS A 51 1.42 -19.91 9.30
N GLY A 52 1.58 -21.25 9.52
CA GLY A 52 2.72 -21.96 8.96
C GLY A 52 4.04 -21.22 9.23
N ILE A 53 4.28 -20.86 10.51
CA ILE A 53 5.59 -20.32 10.90
C ILE A 53 6.56 -21.51 10.93
N THR A 54 6.84 -22.02 9.74
CA THR A 54 8.03 -22.84 9.51
C THR A 54 9.24 -21.91 9.52
N GLU A 55 10.41 -22.46 9.79
CA GLU A 55 11.69 -21.72 9.77
C GLU A 55 11.86 -20.89 8.48
N ASN A 56 11.29 -21.35 7.37
CA ASN A 56 11.21 -20.63 6.09
C ASN A 56 10.39 -19.34 6.18
N ASN A 57 9.25 -19.34 6.91
CA ASN A 57 8.42 -18.14 7.05
C ASN A 57 9.02 -17.09 7.98
N ILE A 58 9.83 -17.50 8.96
CA ILE A 58 10.58 -16.54 9.79
C ILE A 58 11.63 -15.85 8.93
N ASN A 59 12.35 -16.60 8.10
CA ASN A 59 13.32 -16.03 7.18
C ASN A 59 12.63 -15.09 6.16
N ASP A 60 11.46 -15.46 5.63
CA ASP A 60 10.67 -14.60 4.74
C ASP A 60 10.20 -13.31 5.44
N ILE A 61 9.82 -13.39 6.72
CA ILE A 61 9.42 -12.22 7.51
C ILE A 61 10.63 -11.31 7.76
N VAL A 62 11.79 -11.89 8.09
CA VAL A 62 13.02 -11.13 8.33
C VAL A 62 13.51 -10.48 7.02
N VAL A 63 13.53 -11.24 5.91
CA VAL A 63 13.89 -10.72 4.59
C VAL A 63 12.96 -9.61 4.16
N ASN A 64 11.65 -9.77 4.37
CA ASN A 64 10.68 -8.71 4.08
C ASN A 64 10.87 -7.48 4.98
N ALA A 65 11.17 -7.66 6.27
CA ALA A 65 11.44 -6.55 7.18
C ALA A 65 12.71 -5.78 6.79
N GLU A 66 13.77 -6.47 6.40
CA GLU A 66 15.00 -5.85 5.88
C GLU A 66 14.76 -5.15 4.55
N LEU A 67 13.95 -5.74 3.65
CA LEU A 67 13.57 -5.14 2.40
C LEU A 67 12.77 -3.85 2.62
N TYR A 68 11.77 -3.88 3.52
CA TYR A 68 11.00 -2.69 3.89
C TYR A 68 11.88 -1.59 4.52
N LYS A 69 12.86 -1.99 5.34
CA LYS A 69 13.83 -1.06 5.93
C LYS A 69 14.67 -0.40 4.82
N LYS A 70 15.22 -1.18 3.89
CA LYS A 70 15.99 -0.68 2.75
C LYS A 70 15.16 0.22 1.84
N ILE A 71 13.90 -0.17 1.56
CA ILE A 71 12.98 0.67 0.77
C ILE A 71 12.73 2.01 1.48
N ARG A 72 12.54 2.00 2.79
CA ARG A 72 12.34 3.22 3.59
C ARG A 72 13.60 4.09 3.60
N GLU A 73 14.75 3.52 3.87
CA GLU A 73 16.04 4.22 3.84
C GLU A 73 16.30 4.83 2.46
N PHE A 74 15.95 4.09 1.39
CA PHE A 74 16.02 4.60 0.04
C PHE A 74 15.04 5.75 -0.22
N GLN A 75 13.78 5.63 0.23
CA GLN A 75 12.79 6.70 0.13
C GLN A 75 13.22 7.95 0.90
N GLU A 76 13.82 7.80 2.09
CA GLU A 76 14.34 8.90 2.88
C GLU A 76 15.56 9.54 2.22
N ALA A 77 16.49 8.74 1.69
CA ALA A 77 17.61 9.24 0.93
C ALA A 77 17.18 9.99 -0.35
N GLN A 78 16.10 9.51 -1.00
CA GLN A 78 15.54 10.20 -2.18
C GLN A 78 14.80 11.50 -1.84
N LYS A 79 14.22 11.62 -0.64
CA LYS A 79 13.64 12.91 -0.16
C LYS A 79 14.70 14.00 -0.03
N SER A 80 15.93 13.64 0.31
CA SER A 80 17.05 14.58 0.46
C SER A 80 17.67 15.02 -0.87
N ILE A 81 17.40 14.30 -1.98
CA ILE A 81 17.93 14.65 -3.29
C ILE A 81 16.94 15.60 -3.98
N ASN A 82 17.33 16.87 -4.08
CA ASN A 82 16.57 17.89 -4.79
C ASN A 82 16.61 17.60 -6.30
N ARG A 83 15.60 16.86 -6.80
CA ARG A 83 15.47 16.54 -8.22
C ARG A 83 14.71 17.64 -8.93
N LYS A 84 15.17 18.00 -10.09
CA LYS A 84 14.61 19.12 -10.86
C LYS A 84 13.21 18.79 -11.40
N TYR A 85 13.03 17.56 -11.86
CA TYR A 85 11.83 17.16 -12.61
C TYR A 85 10.95 16.12 -11.90
N PHE A 86 11.34 15.65 -10.72
CA PHE A 86 10.55 14.71 -9.94
C PHE A 86 10.44 15.14 -8.49
N LYS A 87 9.23 15.03 -7.95
CA LYS A 87 8.95 15.20 -6.52
C LYS A 87 8.38 13.91 -5.97
N TYR A 88 8.81 13.54 -4.78
CA TYR A 88 8.21 12.41 -4.06
C TYR A 88 6.90 12.83 -3.44
N ASN A 89 5.81 12.10 -3.77
CA ASN A 89 4.50 12.28 -3.19
C ASN A 89 4.30 11.28 -2.06
N GLU A 90 4.36 11.75 -0.80
CA GLU A 90 4.23 10.89 0.40
C GLU A 90 2.86 10.22 0.51
N LYS A 91 1.79 10.89 0.10
CA LYS A 91 0.43 10.37 0.15
C LYS A 91 0.23 9.14 -0.74
N TYR A 92 0.85 9.16 -1.90
CA TYR A 92 0.72 8.09 -2.91
C TYR A 92 1.96 7.21 -3.00
N GLN A 93 3.00 7.49 -2.20
CA GLN A 93 4.26 6.76 -2.14
C GLN A 93 4.89 6.52 -3.53
N ARG A 94 4.95 7.57 -4.33
CA ARG A 94 5.49 7.54 -5.68
C ARG A 94 6.21 8.84 -6.04
N PHE A 95 7.09 8.77 -7.02
CA PHE A 95 7.63 9.97 -7.66
C PHE A 95 6.66 10.48 -8.72
N GLU A 96 6.45 11.78 -8.75
CA GLU A 96 5.61 12.46 -9.73
C GLU A 96 6.45 13.42 -10.55
N CYS A 97 6.31 13.35 -11.88
CA CYS A 97 6.98 14.27 -12.79
C CYS A 97 6.38 15.67 -12.68
N THR A 98 7.23 16.66 -12.54
CA THR A 98 6.83 18.09 -12.43
C THR A 98 6.92 18.83 -13.75
N VAL A 99 7.32 18.16 -14.83
CA VAL A 99 7.36 18.78 -16.16
C VAL A 99 5.93 19.05 -16.64
N ASN A 100 5.64 20.31 -16.86
CA ASN A 100 4.35 20.71 -17.41
C ASN A 100 4.40 20.66 -18.95
N VAL A 101 3.69 19.71 -19.55
CA VAL A 101 3.56 19.60 -21.00
C VAL A 101 2.21 20.12 -21.44
N THR A 102 2.20 21.31 -22.06
CA THR A 102 0.97 21.90 -22.60
C THR A 102 0.73 21.40 -24.02
N PHE A 103 -0.12 20.39 -24.15
CA PHE A 103 -0.54 19.90 -25.47
C PHE A 103 -1.51 20.88 -26.16
N ALA A 104 -1.43 20.95 -27.48
CA ALA A 104 -2.49 21.61 -28.23
C ALA A 104 -3.86 20.95 -27.99
N PRO A 105 -4.97 21.67 -28.10
CA PRO A 105 -6.30 21.08 -27.96
C PRO A 105 -6.45 19.83 -28.84
N GLU A 106 -7.04 18.78 -28.26
CA GLU A 106 -7.31 17.49 -28.94
C GLU A 106 -6.08 16.79 -29.57
N SER A 107 -4.87 17.29 -29.32
CA SER A 107 -3.64 16.75 -29.90
C SER A 107 -2.86 15.86 -28.90
N PRO A 108 -2.37 14.71 -29.32
CA PRO A 108 -1.43 13.90 -28.57
C PRO A 108 0.03 14.21 -28.88
N ILE A 109 0.31 15.20 -29.74
CA ILE A 109 1.67 15.55 -30.20
C ILE A 109 2.37 16.36 -29.12
N ILE A 110 3.56 15.91 -28.71
CA ILE A 110 4.39 16.62 -27.75
C ILE A 110 4.91 17.90 -28.41
N PRO A 111 4.71 19.07 -27.80
CA PRO A 111 5.22 20.32 -28.37
C PRO A 111 6.76 20.36 -28.29
N PRO A 112 7.44 20.84 -29.33
CA PRO A 112 8.91 20.91 -29.36
C PRO A 112 9.51 21.71 -28.21
N SER A 113 8.79 22.70 -27.67
CA SER A 113 9.20 23.49 -26.50
C SER A 113 9.42 22.65 -25.24
N SER A 114 8.77 21.48 -25.13
CA SER A 114 8.91 20.56 -23.99
C SER A 114 10.01 19.52 -24.16
N TYR A 115 10.63 19.40 -25.34
CA TYR A 115 11.58 18.31 -25.63
C TYR A 115 12.77 18.30 -24.68
N SER A 116 13.40 19.44 -24.44
CA SER A 116 14.58 19.52 -23.56
C SER A 116 14.26 19.05 -22.15
N GLN A 117 13.17 19.55 -21.58
CA GLN A 117 12.75 19.19 -20.22
C GLN A 117 12.37 17.71 -20.12
N LEU A 118 11.70 17.18 -21.13
CA LEU A 118 11.31 15.76 -21.16
C LEU A 118 12.51 14.81 -21.30
N ILE A 119 13.55 15.22 -22.06
CA ILE A 119 14.80 14.46 -22.17
C ILE A 119 15.49 14.41 -20.80
N GLU A 120 15.63 15.56 -20.13
CA GLU A 120 16.25 15.61 -18.80
C GLU A 120 15.43 14.82 -17.77
N ALA A 121 14.10 14.91 -17.81
CA ALA A 121 13.23 14.11 -16.95
C ALA A 121 13.41 12.60 -17.21
N GLY A 122 13.55 12.18 -18.48
CA GLY A 122 13.82 10.78 -18.81
C GLY A 122 15.16 10.30 -18.26
N LYS A 123 16.21 11.11 -18.31
CA LYS A 123 17.50 10.79 -17.69
C LYS A 123 17.38 10.67 -16.16
N GLU A 124 16.64 11.57 -15.51
CA GLU A 124 16.39 11.45 -14.06
C GLU A 124 15.65 10.16 -13.70
N VAL A 125 14.74 9.66 -14.55
CA VAL A 125 14.12 8.33 -14.36
C VAL A 125 15.16 7.22 -14.43
N GLU A 126 16.04 7.23 -15.42
CA GLU A 126 17.13 6.26 -15.53
C GLU A 126 18.06 6.29 -14.33
N ASP A 127 18.43 7.47 -13.86
CA ASP A 127 19.25 7.65 -12.64
C ASP A 127 18.54 7.09 -11.39
N ILE A 128 17.21 7.24 -11.29
CA ILE A 128 16.43 6.67 -10.19
C ILE A 128 16.50 5.16 -10.25
N ILE A 129 16.29 4.59 -11.42
CA ILE A 129 16.28 3.14 -11.66
C ILE A 129 17.65 2.54 -11.37
N GLU A 130 18.73 3.15 -11.85
CA GLU A 130 20.09 2.67 -11.62
C GLU A 130 20.43 2.58 -10.13
N LYS A 131 20.02 3.57 -9.35
CA LYS A 131 20.20 3.54 -7.89
C LYS A 131 19.39 2.44 -7.20
N PHE A 132 18.23 2.06 -7.77
CA PHE A 132 17.44 0.94 -7.24
C PHE A 132 18.06 -0.43 -7.54
N LYS A 133 18.77 -0.56 -8.65
CA LYS A 133 19.49 -1.79 -9.01
C LYS A 133 20.53 -2.21 -7.97
N GLU A 134 21.26 -1.23 -7.44
CA GLU A 134 22.29 -1.48 -6.43
C GLU A 134 21.69 -2.05 -5.13
N SER A 135 20.38 -1.92 -4.93
CA SER A 135 19.65 -2.33 -3.72
C SER A 135 19.03 -3.74 -3.80
N ALA A 136 19.57 -4.66 -4.59
CA ALA A 136 19.26 -6.08 -4.76
C ALA A 136 17.78 -6.51 -4.68
N ASN A 137 17.30 -7.21 -5.70
CA ASN A 137 15.99 -7.91 -5.79
C ASN A 137 14.73 -7.04 -5.75
N VAL A 138 14.81 -5.77 -6.12
CA VAL A 138 13.65 -4.90 -6.25
C VAL A 138 13.25 -4.85 -7.72
N SER A 139 11.99 -5.22 -8.04
CA SER A 139 11.38 -4.91 -9.32
C SER A 139 10.70 -3.54 -9.24
N PHE A 140 10.73 -2.79 -10.32
CA PHE A 140 10.12 -1.46 -10.36
C PHE A 140 9.18 -1.32 -11.55
N LYS A 141 8.22 -0.42 -11.41
CA LYS A 141 7.25 -0.11 -12.46
C LYS A 141 7.30 1.38 -12.78
N VAL A 142 7.58 1.69 -14.03
CA VAL A 142 7.46 3.05 -14.55
C VAL A 142 6.08 3.19 -15.19
N VAL A 143 5.21 4.00 -14.60
CA VAL A 143 3.88 4.25 -15.14
C VAL A 143 3.89 5.61 -15.85
N ILE A 144 3.69 5.58 -17.16
CA ILE A 144 3.50 6.79 -17.95
C ILE A 144 1.99 7.00 -18.12
N GLU A 145 1.44 7.93 -17.33
CA GLU A 145 0.03 8.23 -17.32
C GLU A 145 -0.25 9.54 -18.04
N GLY A 146 -1.02 9.45 -19.12
CA GLY A 146 -1.55 10.63 -19.80
C GLY A 146 -2.87 11.07 -19.20
N ARG A 147 -3.15 12.38 -19.33
CA ARG A 147 -4.39 13.00 -18.85
C ARG A 147 -4.97 13.91 -19.91
N ALA A 148 -6.31 14.09 -19.87
CA ALA A 148 -7.03 15.05 -20.68
C ALA A 148 -7.75 16.04 -19.77
N ALA A 149 -7.73 17.32 -20.13
CA ALA A 149 -8.49 18.34 -19.42
C ALA A 149 -9.98 18.25 -19.82
N ARG A 150 -10.88 18.54 -18.87
CA ARG A 150 -12.28 18.77 -19.18
C ARG A 150 -12.42 20.17 -19.77
N SER A 151 -13.37 20.34 -20.72
CA SER A 151 -13.76 21.67 -21.12
C SER A 151 -14.51 22.36 -19.99
N HIS A 152 -14.22 23.63 -19.78
CA HIS A 152 -14.94 24.48 -18.83
C HIS A 152 -16.46 24.54 -19.17
N ASP A 153 -16.78 24.56 -20.45
CA ASP A 153 -18.16 24.67 -20.94
C ASP A 153 -18.95 23.36 -20.87
N ASN A 154 -18.29 22.24 -20.57
CA ASN A 154 -18.91 20.93 -20.43
C ASN A 154 -18.44 20.18 -19.18
N PRO A 155 -18.95 20.55 -18.00
CA PRO A 155 -18.56 19.92 -16.73
C PRO A 155 -19.05 18.48 -16.59
N HIS A 156 -20.04 18.06 -17.40
CA HIS A 156 -20.65 16.73 -17.36
C HIS A 156 -20.50 16.00 -18.70
N PRO A 157 -19.29 15.53 -19.06
CA PRO A 157 -19.05 14.84 -20.32
C PRO A 157 -19.86 13.53 -20.40
N ASN A 158 -20.44 13.28 -21.58
CA ASN A 158 -21.10 12.02 -21.87
C ASN A 158 -20.11 10.87 -22.06
N ASN A 159 -20.62 9.62 -22.21
CA ASN A 159 -19.76 8.43 -22.32
C ASN A 159 -18.85 8.47 -23.56
N ALA A 160 -19.29 9.02 -24.70
CA ALA A 160 -18.46 9.15 -25.89
C ALA A 160 -17.31 10.13 -25.66
N GLN A 161 -17.55 11.25 -24.99
CA GLN A 161 -16.52 12.22 -24.62
C GLN A 161 -15.52 11.64 -23.60
N LYS A 162 -15.99 10.85 -22.63
CA LYS A 162 -15.10 10.14 -21.69
C LYS A 162 -14.22 9.12 -22.43
N ALA A 163 -14.78 8.36 -23.34
CA ALA A 163 -14.02 7.39 -24.13
C ALA A 163 -12.98 8.08 -25.03
N TYR A 164 -13.34 9.19 -25.66
CA TYR A 164 -12.43 10.02 -26.44
C TYR A 164 -11.29 10.56 -25.58
N ALA A 165 -11.60 11.12 -24.40
CA ALA A 165 -10.59 11.62 -23.48
C ALA A 165 -9.64 10.53 -22.99
N ALA A 166 -10.14 9.32 -22.73
CA ALA A 166 -9.31 8.17 -22.37
C ALA A 166 -8.36 7.79 -23.50
N SER A 167 -8.85 7.74 -24.74
CA SER A 167 -8.03 7.47 -25.92
C SER A 167 -6.96 8.55 -26.16
N LEU A 168 -7.33 9.82 -26.07
CA LEU A 168 -6.43 10.95 -26.22
C LEU A 168 -5.32 10.92 -25.15
N SER A 169 -5.70 10.67 -23.90
CA SER A 169 -4.75 10.60 -22.79
C SER A 169 -3.78 9.42 -22.94
N TYR A 170 -4.26 8.25 -23.35
CA TYR A 170 -3.40 7.11 -23.69
C TYR A 170 -2.42 7.44 -24.81
N ASN A 171 -2.87 8.09 -25.88
CA ASN A 171 -2.01 8.47 -27.00
C ASN A 171 -0.94 9.49 -26.57
N ARG A 172 -1.22 10.41 -25.65
CA ARG A 172 -0.24 11.33 -25.08
C ARG A 172 0.85 10.57 -24.31
N ALA A 173 0.45 9.64 -23.44
CA ALA A 173 1.39 8.79 -22.70
C ALA A 173 2.24 7.93 -23.65
N ARG A 174 1.62 7.31 -24.65
CA ARG A 174 2.30 6.50 -25.65
C ARG A 174 3.32 7.32 -26.45
N ASN A 175 2.97 8.53 -26.84
CA ASN A 175 3.88 9.39 -27.57
C ASN A 175 5.09 9.84 -26.72
N LEU A 176 4.89 10.06 -25.42
CA LEU A 176 6.01 10.30 -24.50
C LEU A 176 6.94 9.09 -24.40
N HIS A 177 6.38 7.89 -24.25
CA HIS A 177 7.18 6.66 -24.25
C HIS A 177 7.97 6.47 -25.55
N LEU A 178 7.34 6.64 -26.70
CA LEU A 178 8.01 6.55 -28.00
C LEU A 178 9.08 7.65 -28.18
N PHE A 179 8.81 8.84 -27.68
CA PHE A 179 9.78 9.94 -27.68
C PHE A 179 11.02 9.57 -26.87
N TRP A 180 10.86 9.05 -25.66
CA TRP A 180 11.98 8.58 -24.85
C TRP A 180 12.73 7.42 -25.49
N LYS A 181 12.02 6.42 -26.01
CA LYS A 181 12.63 5.30 -26.76
C LYS A 181 13.45 5.77 -27.97
N SER A 182 12.94 6.73 -28.73
CA SER A 182 13.66 7.29 -29.89
C SER A 182 14.94 8.03 -29.52
N ARG A 183 15.04 8.50 -28.28
CA ARG A 183 16.22 9.18 -27.72
C ARG A 183 17.16 8.25 -26.98
N GLY A 184 16.88 6.95 -26.99
CA GLY A 184 17.69 5.95 -26.30
C GLY A 184 17.42 5.82 -24.82
N LEU A 185 16.41 6.54 -24.30
CA LEU A 185 16.03 6.48 -22.91
C LEU A 185 15.10 5.29 -22.63
N LEU A 186 15.17 4.76 -21.42
CA LEU A 186 14.37 3.64 -20.92
C LEU A 186 14.55 2.32 -21.70
N ARG A 187 15.64 2.14 -22.42
CA ARG A 187 15.88 0.93 -23.23
C ARG A 187 16.15 -0.31 -22.40
N ASN A 188 16.80 -0.13 -21.26
CA ASN A 188 17.29 -1.23 -20.44
C ASN A 188 16.32 -1.63 -19.33
N ILE A 189 15.20 -0.92 -19.15
CA ILE A 189 14.27 -1.16 -18.06
C ILE A 189 13.72 -2.59 -18.09
N GLU A 190 13.30 -3.07 -19.27
CA GLU A 190 12.72 -4.40 -19.45
C GLU A 190 13.73 -5.53 -19.21
N SER A 191 15.03 -5.28 -19.48
CA SER A 191 16.11 -6.26 -19.22
C SER A 191 16.58 -6.29 -17.77
N GLU A 192 16.12 -5.35 -16.94
CA GLU A 192 16.66 -5.08 -15.61
C GLU A 192 15.61 -5.22 -14.48
N ASN A 193 14.68 -6.18 -14.63
CA ASN A 193 13.55 -6.40 -13.69
C ASN A 193 12.58 -5.22 -13.57
N GLY A 194 12.49 -4.37 -14.58
CA GLY A 194 11.57 -3.24 -14.65
C GLY A 194 10.50 -3.42 -15.71
N GLU A 195 9.35 -2.79 -15.51
CA GLU A 195 8.24 -2.77 -16.46
C GLU A 195 7.81 -1.34 -16.73
N VAL A 196 7.49 -1.04 -18.01
CA VAL A 196 6.90 0.24 -18.41
C VAL A 196 5.43 0.06 -18.75
N PHE A 197 4.56 0.75 -18.00
CA PHE A 197 3.12 0.77 -18.24
C PHE A 197 2.72 2.09 -18.87
N ILE A 198 1.91 2.01 -19.91
CA ILE A 198 1.29 3.17 -20.55
C ILE A 198 -0.18 3.17 -20.18
N SER A 199 -0.65 4.28 -19.62
CA SER A 199 -2.03 4.43 -19.18
C SER A 199 -2.62 5.75 -19.64
N GLY A 200 -3.93 5.76 -19.88
CA GLY A 200 -4.69 6.95 -20.16
C GLY A 200 -5.86 7.07 -19.20
N SER A 201 -5.83 8.03 -18.29
CA SER A 201 -6.89 8.23 -17.29
C SER A 201 -8.01 9.16 -17.76
N GLY A 202 -7.91 9.69 -18.96
CA GLY A 202 -8.93 10.60 -19.50
C GLY A 202 -9.15 11.80 -18.60
N PHE A 203 -10.40 11.99 -18.16
CA PHE A 203 -10.80 13.03 -17.22
C PHE A 203 -10.64 12.60 -15.75
N GLU A 204 -10.16 11.39 -15.47
CA GLU A 204 -10.07 10.80 -14.15
C GLU A 204 -8.60 10.63 -13.72
N GLY A 205 -8.36 10.04 -12.58
CA GLY A 205 -7.03 9.75 -12.06
C GLY A 205 -6.78 10.35 -10.67
N LYS A 206 -5.98 9.65 -9.87
CA LYS A 206 -5.59 10.11 -8.52
C LYS A 206 -4.62 11.27 -8.61
N GLY A 207 -4.82 12.27 -7.76
CA GLY A 207 -3.97 13.46 -7.72
C GLY A 207 -4.24 14.46 -8.84
N ARG A 208 -5.37 14.28 -9.55
CA ARG A 208 -5.80 15.25 -10.53
C ARG A 208 -6.34 16.50 -9.86
N TYR A 209 -6.06 17.64 -10.46
CA TYR A 209 -6.73 18.88 -10.14
C TYR A 209 -8.21 18.79 -10.56
N THR A 210 -9.11 19.08 -9.63
CA THR A 210 -10.56 18.99 -9.84
C THR A 210 -11.22 20.37 -9.94
N GLY A 211 -10.43 21.44 -9.89
CA GLY A 211 -10.90 22.81 -10.03
C GLY A 211 -11.19 23.19 -11.48
N TYR A 212 -11.99 24.22 -11.65
CA TYR A 212 -12.27 24.86 -12.94
C TYR A 212 -11.48 26.18 -12.99
N GLY A 213 -10.21 26.11 -13.32
CA GLY A 213 -9.39 27.29 -13.52
C GLY A 213 -9.36 27.75 -14.98
N PRO A 214 -8.95 28.99 -15.27
CA PRO A 214 -8.85 29.50 -16.63
C PRO A 214 -7.86 28.75 -17.52
N ASN A 215 -7.01 27.91 -16.93
CA ASN A 215 -6.05 27.06 -17.65
C ASN A 215 -6.49 25.58 -17.74
N GLY A 216 -7.75 25.28 -17.45
CA GLY A 216 -8.26 23.91 -17.41
C GLY A 216 -7.74 23.09 -16.22
N GLU A 217 -7.18 23.77 -15.24
CA GLU A 217 -6.72 23.25 -13.97
C GLU A 217 -7.87 23.12 -12.97
#